data_5a138a74a9da0c7eace2714b03ef6346
#
_entry.id   5a138a74a9da0c7eace2714b03ef6346
#
_cell.length_a   1.000
_cell.length_b   1.000
_cell.length_c   1.000
_cell.angle_alpha   90.00
_cell.angle_beta   90.00
_cell.angle_gamma   90.00
#
_symmetry.space_group_name_H-M   'P 1'
#
loop_
_entity.id
_entity.type
_entity.pdbx_description
1 polymer ?
#
loop_
_entity_poly.entity_id
_entity_poly.type
_entity_poly.pdbx_seq_one_letter_code
_entity_poly.pdbx_strand_id
1 'polypeptide(L)'
;MKKYIFFLMGAVCFLLSSSAVHANELNKSDANIIGHVLDKNTEEHLSFISVSLKGTTIGTMTDASGHYFLKNLPEGEFTMEVSAVGYKTVSRKVTLRKGKTLEENFEIEEDLIALDGVVVSANRSETTRRMAPTLVNVMDVKVFENTNSSTLSQGLNFQPGVRVENNCQNCGFQQVRINGLDGPYTQILIDSRPIFSALAGVYGLEQIPANMIERVEVMRGGGSALFGSSAIAGTINIITKEPVRNSGQLTHTLTGIGGTSSWDNNTTLNASLVTDNHKAGLYIFGQNRERSGYDNDGDGYTELPKLKNQTVGFRSFIKTSTYSKLTFEYHHLSEFRRGGNKLNRPPHEADIAEQLQHTINSGGAKFDYFSPDEKQRLSVYACLLYTSPSPRDRG
;
A
#
# COMPACT_ATOMS: atom_id res chain seq x y z
N MET A 1 -30.92 0.12 -9.09
CA MET A 1 -29.64 0.21 -8.35
C MET A 1 -29.69 1.05 -7.08
N LYS A 2 -30.28 2.24 -7.02
CA LYS A 2 -30.38 3.05 -5.77
C LYS A 2 -31.10 2.34 -4.60
N LYS A 3 -32.08 1.48 -4.83
CA LYS A 3 -32.78 0.76 -3.75
C LYS A 3 -31.96 -0.33 -3.04
N TYR A 4 -30.99 -0.96 -3.71
CA TYR A 4 -30.16 -1.99 -3.08
C TYR A 4 -29.02 -1.43 -2.24
N ILE A 5 -28.55 -0.21 -2.54
CA ILE A 5 -27.52 0.50 -1.74
C ILE A 5 -28.11 0.91 -0.38
N PHE A 6 -29.37 1.35 -0.36
CA PHE A 6 -30.05 1.67 0.91
C PHE A 6 -30.34 0.42 1.75
N PHE A 7 -30.61 -0.72 1.12
CA PHE A 7 -30.85 -1.98 1.84
C PHE A 7 -29.54 -2.52 2.45
N LEU A 8 -28.42 -2.41 1.73
CA LEU A 8 -27.11 -2.82 2.24
C LEU A 8 -26.60 -1.91 3.36
N MET A 9 -26.79 -0.61 3.25
CA MET A 9 -26.50 0.35 4.34
C MET A 9 -27.39 0.11 5.56
N GLY A 10 -28.67 -0.21 5.38
CA GLY A 10 -29.59 -0.57 6.46
C GLY A 10 -29.19 -1.88 7.16
N ALA A 11 -28.74 -2.90 6.42
CA ALA A 11 -28.28 -4.17 7.00
C ALA A 11 -26.94 -4.01 7.77
N VAL A 12 -26.04 -3.17 7.30
CA VAL A 12 -24.79 -2.87 8.03
C VAL A 12 -25.07 -2.05 9.30
N CYS A 13 -26.00 -1.11 9.25
CA CYS A 13 -26.45 -0.38 10.45
C CYS A 13 -27.18 -1.29 11.45
N PHE A 14 -27.97 -2.26 10.97
CA PHE A 14 -28.69 -3.20 11.85
C PHE A 14 -27.76 -4.24 12.51
N LEU A 15 -26.68 -4.64 11.85
CA LEU A 15 -25.63 -5.48 12.45
C LEU A 15 -24.77 -4.72 13.46
N LEU A 16 -24.67 -3.39 13.34
CA LEU A 16 -23.98 -2.54 14.30
C LEU A 16 -24.82 -2.22 15.55
N SER A 17 -26.17 -2.31 15.46
CA SER A 17 -27.05 -2.01 16.58
C SER A 17 -27.35 -3.18 17.50
N SER A 18 -26.98 -4.42 17.11
CA SER A 18 -27.25 -5.62 17.94
C SER A 18 -26.04 -6.11 18.74
N SER A 19 -24.90 -5.46 18.60
CA SER A 19 -23.73 -5.71 19.46
C SER A 19 -23.53 -4.49 20.36
N ALA A 20 -24.35 -4.36 21.40
CA ALA A 20 -23.89 -3.74 22.62
C ALA A 20 -22.80 -4.65 23.21
N VAL A 21 -21.65 -4.70 22.52
CA VAL A 21 -20.42 -5.13 23.15
C VAL A 21 -20.26 -4.16 24.32
N HIS A 22 -20.38 -4.68 25.52
CA HIS A 22 -19.93 -4.00 26.72
C HIS A 22 -18.48 -3.61 26.41
N ALA A 23 -18.29 -2.39 25.94
CA ALA A 23 -16.99 -1.76 25.92
C ALA A 23 -16.67 -1.64 27.42
N ASN A 24 -15.94 -2.65 27.91
CA ASN A 24 -15.23 -2.52 29.16
C ASN A 24 -14.47 -1.20 28.99
N GLU A 25 -14.90 -0.18 29.75
CA GLU A 25 -14.18 1.10 29.77
C GLU A 25 -12.75 0.72 30.09
N LEU A 26 -11.90 0.75 29.08
CA LEU A 26 -10.47 0.61 29.25
C LEU A 26 -10.10 1.67 30.26
N ASN A 27 -9.78 1.25 31.47
CA ASN A 27 -9.24 2.11 32.50
C ASN A 27 -8.12 2.91 31.85
N LYS A 28 -8.37 4.20 31.62
CA LYS A 28 -7.35 5.13 31.15
C LYS A 28 -6.26 5.09 32.18
N SER A 29 -5.18 4.38 31.91
CA SER A 29 -4.17 4.15 32.93
C SER A 29 -3.17 5.29 33.00
N ASP A 30 -3.19 6.25 32.05
CA ASP A 30 -2.16 7.28 31.86
C ASP A 30 -0.73 6.70 31.83
N ALA A 31 -0.60 5.39 31.57
CA ALA A 31 0.69 4.76 31.36
C ALA A 31 1.23 5.18 29.99
N ASN A 32 2.50 5.49 29.93
CA ASN A 32 3.14 5.93 28.68
C ASN A 32 4.47 5.20 28.51
N ILE A 33 4.93 5.11 27.27
CA ILE A 33 6.28 4.68 26.93
C ILE A 33 6.91 5.75 26.04
N ILE A 34 8.16 6.09 26.35
CA ILE A 34 9.01 6.94 25.53
C ILE A 34 10.31 6.21 25.24
N GLY A 35 10.99 6.58 24.19
CA GLY A 35 12.31 6.04 23.89
C GLY A 35 12.80 6.45 22.52
N HIS A 36 13.92 5.86 22.14
CA HIS A 36 14.51 6.03 20.82
C HIS A 36 14.98 4.67 20.27
N VAL A 37 15.19 4.62 18.97
CA VAL A 37 15.73 3.46 18.27
C VAL A 37 17.02 3.85 17.59
N LEU A 38 18.09 3.10 17.87
CA LEU A 38 19.42 3.29 17.31
C LEU A 38 19.79 2.11 16.40
N ASP A 39 20.62 2.41 15.42
CA ASP A 39 21.40 1.36 14.74
C ASP A 39 22.52 0.89 15.67
N LYS A 40 22.61 -0.42 15.89
CA LYS A 40 23.57 -1.02 16.80
C LYS A 40 25.03 -0.84 16.38
N ASN A 41 25.30 -0.69 15.07
CA ASN A 41 26.65 -0.61 14.55
C ASN A 41 27.13 0.84 14.39
N THR A 42 26.23 1.74 13.96
CA THR A 42 26.56 3.15 13.69
C THR A 42 26.19 4.08 14.84
N GLU A 43 25.39 3.60 15.81
CA GLU A 43 24.81 4.38 16.91
C GLU A 43 23.94 5.57 16.43
N GLU A 44 23.59 5.59 15.16
CA GLU A 44 22.72 6.61 14.58
C GLU A 44 21.26 6.39 14.95
N HIS A 45 20.54 7.46 15.19
CA HIS A 45 19.12 7.43 15.44
C HIS A 45 18.35 7.03 14.18
N LEU A 46 17.50 6.01 14.29
CA LEU A 46 16.74 5.48 13.16
C LEU A 46 15.33 6.06 13.12
N SER A 47 15.05 6.80 12.06
CA SER A 47 13.74 7.37 11.79
C SER A 47 12.81 6.35 11.13
N PHE A 48 11.47 6.51 11.38
CA PHE A 48 10.41 5.72 10.74
C PHE A 48 10.45 4.22 11.04
N ILE A 49 10.96 3.83 12.18
CA ILE A 49 10.96 2.46 12.68
C ILE A 49 9.65 2.17 13.37
N SER A 50 9.01 1.05 13.05
CA SER A 50 7.77 0.62 13.69
C SER A 50 8.02 0.13 15.10
N VAL A 51 7.25 0.67 16.06
CA VAL A 51 7.26 0.28 17.47
C VAL A 51 5.84 -0.07 17.88
N SER A 52 5.59 -1.29 18.29
CA SER A 52 4.24 -1.79 18.60
C SER A 52 4.19 -2.65 19.84
N LEU A 53 3.02 -2.77 20.45
CA LEU A 53 2.71 -3.78 21.46
C LEU A 53 2.13 -5.00 20.74
N LYS A 54 2.88 -6.10 20.75
CA LYS A 54 2.54 -7.33 20.05
C LYS A 54 1.15 -7.84 20.42
N GLY A 55 0.40 -8.34 19.44
CA GLY A 55 -0.95 -8.85 19.66
C GLY A 55 -2.00 -7.77 19.95
N THR A 56 -1.66 -6.50 19.81
CA THR A 56 -2.58 -5.36 20.02
C THR A 56 -2.66 -4.47 18.78
N THR A 57 -3.56 -3.50 18.83
CA THR A 57 -3.62 -2.44 17.80
C THR A 57 -2.77 -1.22 18.17
N ILE A 58 -1.99 -1.28 19.24
CA ILE A 58 -1.20 -0.18 19.77
C ILE A 58 0.17 -0.20 19.12
N GLY A 59 0.51 0.89 18.44
CA GLY A 59 1.82 1.06 17.82
C GLY A 59 2.01 2.50 17.35
N THR A 60 3.24 2.85 17.08
CA THR A 60 3.69 4.13 16.53
C THR A 60 4.92 3.89 15.66
N MET A 61 5.50 4.95 15.14
CA MET A 61 6.81 4.93 14.49
C MET A 61 7.71 5.96 15.13
N THR A 62 9.03 5.76 15.02
CA THR A 62 9.99 6.79 15.39
C THR A 62 9.83 8.00 14.48
N ASP A 63 10.02 9.19 15.02
CA ASP A 63 10.03 10.45 14.29
C ASP A 63 11.33 10.61 13.46
N ALA A 64 11.51 11.78 12.85
CA ALA A 64 12.70 12.08 12.06
C ALA A 64 14.00 12.09 12.89
N SER A 65 13.90 12.26 14.21
CA SER A 65 15.03 12.21 15.15
C SER A 65 15.21 10.83 15.81
N GLY A 66 14.45 9.82 15.37
CA GLY A 66 14.54 8.46 15.88
C GLY A 66 13.83 8.20 17.22
N HIS A 67 13.08 9.18 17.73
CA HIS A 67 12.35 9.06 18.98
C HIS A 67 10.92 8.60 18.77
N TYR A 68 10.33 7.95 19.78
CA TYR A 68 8.95 7.50 19.74
C TYR A 68 8.23 7.74 21.07
N PHE A 69 6.90 7.82 20.97
CA PHE A 69 6.05 8.03 22.13
C PHE A 69 4.73 7.27 21.98
N LEU A 70 4.39 6.43 22.97
CA LEU A 70 3.13 5.73 23.10
C LEU A 70 2.42 6.23 24.35
N LYS A 71 1.19 6.76 24.20
CA LYS A 71 0.40 7.42 25.26
C LYS A 71 -0.82 6.62 25.66
N ASN A 72 -1.25 6.82 26.91
CA ASN A 72 -2.52 6.30 27.43
C ASN A 72 -2.66 4.79 27.22
N LEU A 73 -1.61 4.06 27.54
CA LEU A 73 -1.54 2.63 27.39
C LEU A 73 -2.33 1.90 28.49
N PRO A 74 -2.87 0.71 28.20
CA PRO A 74 -3.47 -0.14 29.23
C PRO A 74 -2.41 -0.62 30.21
N GLU A 75 -2.81 -0.80 31.46
CA GLU A 75 -1.97 -1.41 32.50
C GLU A 75 -1.81 -2.91 32.27
N GLY A 76 -0.64 -3.47 32.53
CA GLY A 76 -0.37 -4.90 32.39
C GLY A 76 1.01 -5.21 31.80
N GLU A 77 1.23 -6.50 31.52
CA GLU A 77 2.43 -6.98 30.86
C GLU A 77 2.20 -7.09 29.36
N PHE A 78 3.10 -6.50 28.56
CA PHE A 78 3.07 -6.54 27.12
C PHE A 78 4.44 -6.88 26.55
N THR A 79 4.45 -7.37 25.33
CA THR A 79 5.70 -7.52 24.55
C THR A 79 5.76 -6.36 23.56
N MET A 80 6.74 -5.48 23.73
CA MET A 80 7.08 -4.50 22.71
C MET A 80 7.82 -5.17 21.57
N GLU A 81 7.50 -4.79 20.35
CA GLU A 81 8.17 -5.24 19.13
C GLU A 81 8.59 -4.02 18.32
N VAL A 82 9.88 -4.00 17.97
CA VAL A 82 10.49 -2.98 17.11
C VAL A 82 10.93 -3.64 15.82
N SER A 83 10.42 -3.16 14.69
CA SER A 83 10.67 -3.76 13.38
C SER A 83 10.82 -2.70 12.29
N ALA A 84 11.72 -2.96 11.36
CA ALA A 84 11.90 -2.19 10.14
C ALA A 84 12.39 -3.08 9.00
N VAL A 85 12.18 -2.65 7.77
CA VAL A 85 12.75 -3.34 6.60
C VAL A 85 14.26 -3.17 6.63
N GLY A 86 14.98 -4.28 6.49
CA GLY A 86 16.46 -4.29 6.52
C GLY A 86 17.07 -4.39 7.91
N TYR A 87 16.25 -4.52 8.97
CA TYR A 87 16.72 -4.70 10.33
C TYR A 87 16.13 -5.95 10.98
N LYS A 88 16.86 -6.53 11.93
CA LYS A 88 16.36 -7.63 12.77
C LYS A 88 15.29 -7.11 13.70
N THR A 89 14.16 -7.80 13.76
CA THR A 89 13.09 -7.49 14.70
C THR A 89 13.55 -7.75 16.14
N VAL A 90 13.38 -6.78 17.03
CA VAL A 90 13.69 -6.88 18.45
C VAL A 90 12.42 -6.88 19.26
N SER A 91 12.28 -7.81 20.19
CA SER A 91 11.14 -7.90 21.09
C SER A 91 11.58 -7.85 22.56
N ARG A 92 10.86 -7.09 23.40
CA ARG A 92 11.15 -6.96 24.83
C ARG A 92 9.86 -6.91 25.63
N LYS A 93 9.82 -7.66 26.75
CA LYS A 93 8.71 -7.61 27.70
C LYS A 93 8.76 -6.34 28.52
N VAL A 94 7.63 -5.67 28.68
CA VAL A 94 7.47 -4.45 29.46
C VAL A 94 6.26 -4.56 30.37
N THR A 95 6.35 -3.97 31.55
CA THR A 95 5.24 -3.92 32.53
C THR A 95 4.77 -2.47 32.63
N LEU A 96 3.55 -2.22 32.21
CA LEU A 96 2.94 -0.90 32.23
C LEU A 96 2.14 -0.69 33.53
N ARG A 97 2.38 0.44 34.19
CA ARG A 97 1.72 0.82 35.44
C ARG A 97 1.02 2.16 35.27
N LYS A 98 -0.16 2.27 35.86
CA LYS A 98 -0.98 3.48 35.84
C LYS A 98 -0.19 4.73 36.25
N GLY A 99 -0.31 5.80 35.47
CA GLY A 99 0.32 7.11 35.74
C GLY A 99 1.84 7.10 35.70
N LYS A 100 2.47 6.07 35.13
CA LYS A 100 3.93 5.99 34.96
C LYS A 100 4.33 6.09 33.50
N THR A 101 5.40 6.80 33.24
CA THR A 101 6.08 6.78 31.95
C THR A 101 7.29 5.85 32.05
N LEU A 102 7.33 4.85 31.18
CA LEU A 102 8.44 3.92 31.03
C LEU A 102 9.35 4.46 29.92
N GLU A 103 10.63 4.50 30.15
CA GLU A 103 11.62 4.77 29.10
C GLU A 103 12.20 3.44 28.62
N GLU A 104 12.06 3.16 27.32
CA GLU A 104 12.59 1.97 26.67
C GLU A 104 13.30 2.35 25.39
N ASN A 105 14.61 2.11 25.34
CA ASN A 105 15.46 2.39 24.20
C ASN A 105 15.84 1.07 23.53
N PHE A 106 15.86 1.08 22.19
CA PHE A 106 16.17 -0.10 21.39
C PHE A 106 17.36 0.15 20.49
N GLU A 107 18.23 -0.85 20.43
CA GLU A 107 19.27 -0.97 19.43
C GLU A 107 18.90 -2.11 18.49
N ILE A 108 18.79 -1.79 17.20
CA ILE A 108 18.47 -2.78 16.17
C ILE A 108 19.66 -2.94 15.22
N GLU A 109 19.90 -4.16 14.80
CA GLU A 109 21.00 -4.54 13.93
C GLU A 109 20.51 -4.73 12.51
N GLU A 110 21.27 -4.26 11.52
CA GLU A 110 20.95 -4.53 10.12
C GLU A 110 20.86 -6.03 9.86
N ASP A 111 19.82 -6.43 9.16
CA ASP A 111 19.64 -7.78 8.63
C ASP A 111 20.00 -7.79 7.15
N LEU A 112 21.28 -7.99 6.85
CA LEU A 112 21.79 -8.02 5.47
C LEU A 112 21.12 -9.10 4.60
N ILE A 113 20.52 -10.12 5.22
CA ILE A 113 19.78 -11.17 4.53
C ILE A 113 18.27 -10.88 4.60
N ALA A 114 17.87 -9.90 5.42
CA ALA A 114 16.48 -9.47 5.65
C ALA A 114 15.51 -10.64 6.00
N LEU A 115 15.99 -11.62 6.76
CA LEU A 115 15.22 -12.82 7.13
C LEU A 115 14.23 -12.59 8.28
N ASP A 116 14.54 -11.64 9.16
CA ASP A 116 13.70 -11.33 10.35
C ASP A 116 12.66 -10.24 10.09
N GLY A 117 12.63 -9.66 8.86
CA GLY A 117 11.61 -8.71 8.45
C GLY A 117 10.20 -9.35 8.42
N VAL A 118 9.18 -8.57 8.82
CA VAL A 118 7.78 -9.02 8.82
C VAL A 118 7.21 -8.93 7.41
N VAL A 119 6.57 -10.01 6.96
CA VAL A 119 5.87 -10.12 5.68
C VAL A 119 4.44 -10.61 5.88
N VAL A 120 3.53 -10.23 5.00
CA VAL A 120 2.11 -10.59 5.04
C VAL A 120 1.75 -11.55 3.90
N SER A 121 2.46 -11.47 2.78
CA SER A 121 2.11 -12.18 1.54
C SER A 121 2.23 -13.69 1.62
N ALA A 122 3.05 -14.22 2.55
CA ALA A 122 3.30 -15.65 2.61
C ALA A 122 2.10 -16.49 3.07
N ASN A 123 1.25 -15.93 3.94
CA ASN A 123 0.10 -16.65 4.53
C ASN A 123 -1.09 -15.74 4.87
N ARG A 124 -1.14 -14.52 4.30
CA ARG A 124 -2.14 -13.47 4.59
C ARG A 124 -2.14 -12.97 6.04
N SER A 125 -1.15 -13.31 6.82
CA SER A 125 -0.95 -12.82 8.18
C SER A 125 0.49 -12.38 8.37
N GLU A 126 0.70 -11.48 9.33
CA GLU A 126 2.06 -11.06 9.68
C GLU A 126 2.88 -12.25 10.16
N THR A 127 4.00 -12.48 9.52
CA THR A 127 4.97 -13.53 9.88
C THR A 127 6.38 -13.01 9.59
N THR A 128 7.37 -13.55 10.28
CA THR A 128 8.75 -13.23 9.93
C THR A 128 9.10 -13.89 8.59
N ARG A 129 9.91 -13.24 7.78
CA ARG A 129 10.35 -13.79 6.49
C ARG A 129 11.03 -15.14 6.62
N ARG A 130 11.73 -15.38 7.73
CA ARG A 130 12.35 -16.67 8.07
C ARG A 130 11.32 -17.79 8.26
N MET A 131 10.16 -17.47 8.85
CA MET A 131 9.08 -18.43 9.11
C MET A 131 8.10 -18.53 7.96
N ALA A 132 8.26 -17.70 6.92
CA ALA A 132 7.40 -17.69 5.75
C ALA A 132 7.54 -19.01 4.98
N PRO A 133 6.44 -19.68 4.61
CA PRO A 133 6.48 -20.94 3.87
C PRO A 133 6.98 -20.77 2.43
N THR A 134 7.06 -19.56 1.93
CA THR A 134 7.53 -19.20 0.59
C THR A 134 8.51 -18.04 0.65
N LEU A 135 9.41 -17.95 -0.33
CA LEU A 135 10.37 -16.87 -0.42
C LEU A 135 9.65 -15.56 -0.78
N VAL A 136 9.67 -14.59 0.13
CA VAL A 136 9.14 -13.24 -0.07
C VAL A 136 10.29 -12.24 -0.09
N ASN A 137 10.42 -11.51 -1.18
CA ASN A 137 11.32 -10.36 -1.25
C ASN A 137 10.55 -9.10 -0.89
N VAL A 138 11.15 -8.24 -0.10
CA VAL A 138 10.57 -6.96 0.31
C VAL A 138 11.34 -5.84 -0.35
N MET A 139 10.63 -4.94 -0.99
CA MET A 139 11.15 -3.70 -1.55
C MET A 139 10.60 -2.53 -0.72
N ASP A 140 11.51 -1.80 -0.09
CA ASP A 140 11.23 -0.64 0.74
C ASP A 140 10.85 0.58 -0.13
N VAL A 141 10.09 1.50 0.44
CA VAL A 141 9.77 2.80 -0.16
C VAL A 141 11.03 3.59 -0.56
N LYS A 142 12.13 3.45 0.16
CA LYS A 142 13.42 4.07 -0.17
C LYS A 142 13.92 3.74 -1.59
N VAL A 143 13.58 2.56 -2.12
CA VAL A 143 13.91 2.22 -3.50
C VAL A 143 13.22 3.17 -4.47
N PHE A 144 11.93 3.48 -4.24
CA PHE A 144 11.18 4.43 -5.07
C PHE A 144 11.73 5.85 -4.95
N GLU A 145 12.12 6.27 -3.76
CA GLU A 145 12.69 7.59 -3.49
C GLU A 145 14.08 7.73 -4.15
N ASN A 146 14.97 6.77 -3.94
CA ASN A 146 16.35 6.79 -4.47
C ASN A 146 16.40 6.67 -5.99
N THR A 147 15.42 5.99 -6.60
CA THR A 147 15.32 5.83 -8.06
C THR A 147 14.41 6.86 -8.71
N ASN A 148 13.84 7.79 -7.92
CA ASN A 148 12.84 8.77 -8.35
C ASN A 148 11.66 8.12 -9.11
N SER A 149 11.26 6.92 -8.68
CA SER A 149 10.16 6.16 -9.27
C SER A 149 8.83 6.70 -8.79
N SER A 150 8.02 7.21 -9.70
CA SER A 150 6.71 7.80 -9.39
C SER A 150 5.56 6.80 -9.38
N THR A 151 5.78 5.60 -9.92
CA THR A 151 4.78 4.53 -10.03
C THR A 151 5.35 3.19 -9.62
N LEU A 152 4.45 2.25 -9.31
CA LEU A 152 4.83 0.87 -8.98
C LEU A 152 5.67 0.23 -10.11
N SER A 153 5.26 0.40 -11.36
CA SER A 153 5.96 -0.19 -12.51
C SER A 153 7.43 0.23 -12.61
N GLN A 154 7.70 1.50 -12.36
CA GLN A 154 9.07 2.02 -12.39
C GLN A 154 9.93 1.39 -11.29
N GLY A 155 9.41 1.35 -10.04
CA GLY A 155 10.13 0.75 -8.92
C GLY A 155 10.38 -0.74 -9.10
N LEU A 156 9.44 -1.50 -9.64
CA LEU A 156 9.56 -2.94 -9.85
C LEU A 156 10.73 -3.33 -10.77
N ASN A 157 11.19 -2.45 -11.66
CA ASN A 157 12.38 -2.70 -12.48
C ASN A 157 13.67 -2.88 -11.68
N PHE A 158 13.70 -2.40 -10.44
CA PHE A 158 14.83 -2.56 -9.52
C PHE A 158 14.72 -3.80 -8.63
N GLN A 159 13.64 -4.60 -8.79
CA GLN A 159 13.46 -5.82 -8.03
C GLN A 159 14.05 -7.02 -8.76
N PRO A 160 15.10 -7.69 -8.22
CA PRO A 160 15.69 -8.87 -8.85
C PRO A 160 14.66 -9.97 -9.14
N GLY A 161 14.70 -10.53 -10.36
CA GLY A 161 13.80 -11.59 -10.82
C GLY A 161 12.40 -11.13 -11.19
N VAL A 162 12.18 -9.82 -11.21
CA VAL A 162 10.99 -9.17 -11.75
C VAL A 162 11.41 -8.33 -12.95
N ARG A 163 10.62 -8.36 -14.01
CA ARG A 163 10.82 -7.55 -15.20
C ARG A 163 9.50 -6.92 -15.60
N VAL A 164 9.51 -5.61 -15.75
CA VAL A 164 8.38 -4.88 -16.34
C VAL A 164 8.67 -4.69 -17.84
N GLU A 165 7.80 -5.22 -18.66
CA GLU A 165 7.90 -5.12 -20.12
C GLU A 165 6.78 -4.24 -20.67
N ASN A 166 7.12 -3.41 -21.65
CA ASN A 166 6.16 -2.65 -22.42
C ASN A 166 5.92 -3.42 -23.74
N ASN A 167 4.80 -4.14 -23.82
CA ASN A 167 4.52 -5.02 -24.94
C ASN A 167 3.74 -4.38 -26.08
N CYS A 168 3.27 -3.17 -25.89
CA CYS A 168 2.56 -2.41 -26.92
C CYS A 168 3.00 -0.95 -26.83
N GLN A 169 3.68 -0.49 -27.86
CA GLN A 169 4.14 0.91 -27.95
C GLN A 169 2.95 1.88 -27.98
N ASN A 170 1.97 1.62 -28.82
CA ASN A 170 0.82 2.51 -29.01
C ASN A 170 -0.11 2.61 -27.79
N CYS A 171 -0.34 1.49 -27.08
CA CYS A 171 -1.24 1.49 -25.92
C CYS A 171 -0.51 1.68 -24.59
N GLY A 172 0.84 1.54 -24.59
CA GLY A 172 1.63 1.57 -23.36
C GLY A 172 1.30 0.43 -22.39
N PHE A 173 0.97 -0.73 -22.96
CA PHE A 173 0.66 -1.93 -22.19
C PHE A 173 1.88 -2.45 -21.47
N GLN A 174 1.84 -2.42 -20.14
CA GLN A 174 2.89 -2.95 -19.30
C GLN A 174 2.46 -4.24 -18.62
N GLN A 175 3.33 -5.24 -18.66
CA GLN A 175 3.15 -6.46 -17.90
C GLN A 175 4.36 -6.74 -17.01
N VAL A 176 4.12 -7.38 -15.88
CA VAL A 176 5.17 -7.84 -14.98
C VAL A 176 5.40 -9.31 -15.20
N ARG A 177 6.64 -9.67 -15.48
CA ARG A 177 7.11 -11.05 -15.53
C ARG A 177 7.84 -11.39 -14.25
N ILE A 178 7.51 -12.52 -13.65
CA ILE A 178 8.23 -13.11 -12.53
C ILE A 178 8.89 -14.38 -13.02
N ASN A 179 10.20 -14.49 -12.89
CA ASN A 179 10.99 -15.65 -13.35
C ASN A 179 10.72 -16.03 -14.82
N GLY A 180 10.43 -15.05 -15.67
CA GLY A 180 10.19 -15.25 -17.11
C GLY A 180 8.74 -15.64 -17.47
N LEU A 181 7.86 -15.89 -16.50
CA LEU A 181 6.43 -16.17 -16.76
C LEU A 181 5.67 -14.88 -17.03
N ASP A 182 4.71 -14.95 -17.96
CA ASP A 182 3.94 -13.81 -18.44
C ASP A 182 3.05 -13.16 -17.37
N GLY A 183 2.71 -11.89 -17.60
CA GLY A 183 1.92 -11.06 -16.70
C GLY A 183 0.60 -11.66 -16.21
N PRO A 184 -0.21 -12.35 -17.02
CA PRO A 184 -1.44 -13.04 -16.58
C PRO A 184 -1.24 -14.07 -15.47
N TYR A 185 -0.02 -14.56 -15.29
CA TYR A 185 0.34 -15.51 -14.23
C TYR A 185 0.85 -14.84 -12.94
N THR A 186 0.92 -13.51 -12.93
CA THR A 186 1.34 -12.70 -11.78
C THR A 186 0.14 -12.01 -11.16
N GLN A 187 -0.17 -12.32 -9.91
CA GLN A 187 -1.27 -11.68 -9.18
C GLN A 187 -0.79 -10.42 -8.47
N ILE A 188 -1.45 -9.30 -8.76
CA ILE A 188 -1.20 -8.02 -8.08
C ILE A 188 -2.25 -7.80 -7.01
N LEU A 189 -1.79 -7.45 -5.81
CA LEU A 189 -2.61 -7.25 -4.62
C LEU A 189 -2.34 -5.87 -4.00
N ILE A 190 -3.34 -5.28 -3.39
CA ILE A 190 -3.17 -4.21 -2.39
C ILE A 190 -3.68 -4.75 -1.06
N ASP A 191 -2.82 -4.68 -0.03
CA ASP A 191 -3.12 -5.18 1.32
C ASP A 191 -3.72 -6.60 1.31
N SER A 192 -3.06 -7.48 0.53
CA SER A 192 -3.44 -8.91 0.34
C SER A 192 -4.78 -9.13 -0.39
N ARG A 193 -5.29 -8.15 -1.11
CA ARG A 193 -6.54 -8.23 -1.87
C ARG A 193 -6.31 -7.98 -3.36
N PRO A 194 -6.84 -8.81 -4.24
CA PRO A 194 -6.83 -8.54 -5.67
C PRO A 194 -7.63 -7.26 -5.96
N ILE A 195 -7.01 -6.30 -6.64
CA ILE A 195 -7.67 -5.04 -6.97
C ILE A 195 -8.07 -4.93 -8.43
N PHE A 196 -7.55 -5.79 -9.26
CA PHE A 196 -7.77 -5.69 -10.68
C PHE A 196 -8.56 -6.88 -11.21
N SER A 197 -9.55 -6.60 -12.06
CA SER A 197 -10.04 -7.58 -13.02
C SER A 197 -8.92 -7.92 -14.02
N ALA A 198 -9.05 -9.02 -14.75
CA ALA A 198 -8.03 -9.45 -15.72
C ALA A 198 -7.58 -8.31 -16.67
N LEU A 199 -8.50 -7.45 -17.10
CA LEU A 199 -8.21 -6.32 -17.99
C LEU A 199 -7.51 -5.17 -17.26
N ALA A 200 -7.91 -4.84 -16.04
CA ALA A 200 -7.30 -3.78 -15.26
C ALA A 200 -5.93 -4.19 -14.66
N GLY A 201 -5.68 -5.49 -14.49
CA GLY A 201 -4.36 -6.01 -14.11
C GLY A 201 -3.28 -5.74 -15.16
N VAL A 202 -3.71 -5.59 -16.40
CA VAL A 202 -2.86 -5.31 -17.55
C VAL A 202 -2.38 -3.86 -17.61
N TYR A 203 -3.24 -2.90 -17.25
CA TYR A 203 -2.92 -1.46 -17.31
C TYR A 203 -2.68 -0.84 -15.94
N GLY A 204 -2.94 -1.57 -14.87
CA GLY A 204 -2.98 -1.06 -13.51
C GLY A 204 -1.64 -0.65 -12.88
N LEU A 205 -0.52 -1.09 -13.43
CA LEU A 205 0.79 -0.89 -12.80
C LEU A 205 1.25 0.57 -12.75
N GLU A 206 0.98 1.35 -13.79
CA GLU A 206 1.30 2.78 -13.81
C GLU A 206 0.28 3.61 -13.02
N GLN A 207 -0.83 3.02 -12.64
CA GLN A 207 -1.92 3.68 -11.92
C GLN A 207 -1.71 3.70 -10.41
N ILE A 208 -0.79 2.88 -9.91
CA ILE A 208 -0.49 2.80 -8.48
C ILE A 208 0.62 3.80 -8.18
N PRO A 209 0.30 4.93 -7.53
CA PRO A 209 1.27 5.95 -7.23
C PRO A 209 2.21 5.50 -6.11
N ALA A 210 3.50 5.78 -6.26
CA ALA A 210 4.52 5.38 -5.29
C ALA A 210 4.26 5.98 -3.89
N ASN A 211 3.64 7.17 -3.81
CA ASN A 211 3.39 7.86 -2.56
C ASN A 211 2.41 7.14 -1.61
N MET A 212 1.56 6.24 -2.11
CA MET A 212 0.68 5.42 -1.26
C MET A 212 1.37 4.16 -0.72
N ILE A 213 2.53 3.79 -1.28
CA ILE A 213 3.22 2.55 -0.97
C ILE A 213 4.07 2.71 0.30
N GLU A 214 3.92 1.79 1.25
CA GLU A 214 4.84 1.61 2.38
C GLU A 214 5.98 0.67 2.00
N ARG A 215 5.63 -0.51 1.44
CA ARG A 215 6.55 -1.50 0.90
C ARG A 215 5.87 -2.36 -0.14
N VAL A 216 6.65 -3.05 -0.95
CA VAL A 216 6.16 -4.04 -1.90
C VAL A 216 6.72 -5.40 -1.55
N GLU A 217 5.87 -6.38 -1.36
CA GLU A 217 6.25 -7.76 -1.09
C GLU A 217 6.08 -8.60 -2.37
N VAL A 218 7.17 -9.16 -2.86
CA VAL A 218 7.18 -10.02 -4.04
C VAL A 218 7.39 -11.47 -3.60
N MET A 219 6.32 -12.25 -3.64
CA MET A 219 6.35 -13.68 -3.42
C MET A 219 6.53 -14.39 -4.76
N ARG A 220 7.57 -15.23 -4.86
CA ARG A 220 7.87 -16.01 -6.05
C ARG A 220 7.34 -17.43 -5.90
N GLY A 221 6.83 -17.98 -7.00
CA GLY A 221 6.27 -19.33 -7.03
C GLY A 221 4.78 -19.36 -6.65
N GLY A 222 4.23 -20.55 -6.57
CA GLY A 222 2.79 -20.77 -6.50
C GLY A 222 2.10 -20.17 -5.28
N GLY A 223 1.36 -19.10 -5.50
CA GLY A 223 0.47 -18.46 -4.52
C GLY A 223 -1.01 -18.77 -4.76
N SER A 224 -1.32 -19.64 -5.71
CA SER A 224 -2.70 -19.87 -6.19
C SER A 224 -3.67 -20.33 -5.12
N ALA A 225 -3.20 -21.12 -4.15
CA ALA A 225 -4.03 -21.58 -3.03
C ALA A 225 -4.50 -20.42 -2.12
N LEU A 226 -3.70 -19.35 -2.03
CA LEU A 226 -4.00 -18.19 -1.18
C LEU A 226 -4.67 -17.05 -1.96
N PHE A 227 -4.23 -16.82 -3.20
CA PHE A 227 -4.52 -15.58 -3.93
C PHE A 227 -5.26 -15.80 -5.27
N GLY A 228 -5.57 -17.05 -5.61
CA GLY A 228 -6.35 -17.37 -6.80
C GLY A 228 -5.51 -17.80 -8.01
N SER A 229 -6.19 -18.14 -9.11
CA SER A 229 -5.61 -18.79 -10.30
C SER A 229 -4.53 -17.97 -11.01
N SER A 230 -4.53 -16.67 -10.89
CA SER A 230 -3.52 -15.81 -11.51
C SER A 230 -2.17 -15.80 -10.76
N ALA A 231 -2.08 -16.36 -9.56
CA ALA A 231 -0.85 -16.38 -8.75
C ALA A 231 0.01 -17.63 -9.02
N ILE A 232 0.27 -17.95 -10.28
CA ILE A 232 1.09 -19.11 -10.70
C ILE A 232 2.57 -18.75 -10.66
N ALA A 233 2.96 -17.63 -11.27
CA ALA A 233 4.33 -17.14 -11.27
C ALA A 233 4.72 -16.54 -9.90
N GLY A 234 3.75 -15.96 -9.23
CA GLY A 234 3.90 -15.31 -7.94
C GLY A 234 2.87 -14.23 -7.68
N THR A 235 3.08 -13.51 -6.58
CA THR A 235 2.25 -12.36 -6.22
C THR A 235 3.12 -11.15 -5.95
N ILE A 236 2.57 -9.98 -6.29
CA ILE A 236 3.12 -8.67 -5.93
C ILE A 236 2.09 -8.02 -5.03
N ASN A 237 2.38 -7.93 -3.75
CA ASN A 237 1.49 -7.36 -2.75
C ASN A 237 2.01 -5.99 -2.32
N ILE A 238 1.21 -4.98 -2.59
CA ILE A 238 1.48 -3.60 -2.23
C ILE A 238 0.90 -3.38 -0.84
N ILE A 239 1.76 -3.09 0.12
CA ILE A 239 1.34 -2.69 1.46
C ILE A 239 1.24 -1.17 1.46
N THR A 240 0.07 -0.67 1.77
CA THR A 240 -0.21 0.77 1.77
C THR A 240 0.15 1.42 3.09
N LYS A 241 0.57 2.69 3.03
CA LYS A 241 0.90 3.48 4.22
C LYS A 241 -0.29 3.57 5.17
N GLU A 242 -0.02 3.37 6.45
CA GLU A 242 -0.98 3.67 7.51
C GLU A 242 -0.68 5.05 8.13
N PRO A 243 -1.72 5.79 8.55
CA PRO A 243 -1.52 7.04 9.27
C PRO A 243 -1.01 6.75 10.69
N VAL A 244 0.25 7.11 10.96
CA VAL A 244 0.89 6.90 12.28
C VAL A 244 1.23 8.19 12.99
N ARG A 245 1.35 9.29 12.22
CA ARG A 245 1.65 10.65 12.72
C ARG A 245 1.04 11.69 11.79
N ASN A 246 0.90 12.91 12.30
CA ASN A 246 0.48 14.04 11.46
C ASN A 246 1.62 14.43 10.52
N SER A 247 1.34 14.41 9.24
CA SER A 247 2.31 14.77 8.19
C SER A 247 1.62 15.18 6.91
N GLY A 248 2.32 15.90 6.07
CA GLY A 248 1.86 16.25 4.72
C GLY A 248 3.05 16.41 3.78
N GLN A 249 2.89 15.98 2.55
CA GLN A 249 3.90 16.06 1.51
C GLN A 249 3.24 16.38 0.19
N LEU A 250 3.78 17.37 -0.51
CA LEU A 250 3.45 17.70 -1.89
C LEU A 250 4.72 17.54 -2.72
N THR A 251 4.64 16.74 -3.79
CA THR A 251 5.78 16.52 -4.69
C THR A 251 5.34 16.80 -6.12
N HIS A 252 6.19 17.47 -6.86
CA HIS A 252 6.03 17.68 -8.30
C HIS A 252 7.29 17.21 -9.02
N THR A 253 7.12 16.30 -9.97
CA THR A 253 8.20 15.77 -10.79
C THR A 253 7.92 16.12 -12.25
N LEU A 254 8.88 16.80 -12.87
CA LEU A 254 8.87 17.13 -14.28
C LEU A 254 9.98 16.37 -14.99
N THR A 255 9.61 15.51 -15.94
CA THR A 255 10.56 14.68 -16.70
C THR A 255 10.51 15.05 -18.17
N GLY A 256 11.65 15.49 -18.74
CA GLY A 256 11.83 15.66 -20.18
C GLY A 256 12.10 14.30 -20.85
N ILE A 257 11.46 14.05 -21.98
CA ILE A 257 11.57 12.77 -22.68
C ILE A 257 12.37 12.96 -23.96
N GLY A 258 13.46 12.18 -24.12
CA GLY A 258 14.25 12.09 -25.33
C GLY A 258 14.92 13.39 -25.82
N GLY A 259 15.04 14.41 -24.96
CA GLY A 259 15.56 15.73 -25.36
C GLY A 259 14.63 16.52 -26.28
N THR A 260 13.37 16.13 -26.39
CA THR A 260 12.33 16.75 -27.22
C THR A 260 11.46 17.70 -26.40
N SER A 261 10.38 18.20 -27.03
CA SER A 261 9.32 18.97 -26.35
C SER A 261 8.32 18.11 -25.59
N SER A 262 8.55 16.80 -25.46
CA SER A 262 7.66 15.89 -24.74
C SER A 262 8.00 15.85 -23.25
N TRP A 263 6.98 16.00 -22.43
CA TRP A 263 7.11 16.11 -20.97
C TRP A 263 6.18 15.12 -20.26
N ASP A 264 6.64 14.63 -19.12
CA ASP A 264 5.83 13.89 -18.13
C ASP A 264 5.78 14.72 -16.86
N ASN A 265 4.59 15.23 -16.54
CA ASN A 265 4.31 16.02 -15.34
C ASN A 265 3.60 15.14 -14.35
N ASN A 266 4.15 14.98 -13.16
CA ASN A 266 3.54 14.20 -12.08
C ASN A 266 3.49 15.00 -10.79
N THR A 267 2.30 15.32 -10.32
CA THR A 267 2.07 15.98 -9.03
C THR A 267 1.42 14.99 -8.09
N THR A 268 2.00 14.80 -6.92
CA THR A 268 1.46 13.93 -5.87
C THR A 268 1.28 14.69 -4.57
N LEU A 269 0.20 14.37 -3.87
CA LEU A 269 -0.11 14.87 -2.54
C LEU A 269 -0.36 13.69 -1.63
N ASN A 270 0.19 13.74 -0.42
CA ASN A 270 -0.26 12.87 0.67
C ASN A 270 -0.37 13.66 1.98
N ALA A 271 -1.29 13.25 2.82
CA ALA A 271 -1.49 13.82 4.14
C ALA A 271 -1.92 12.72 5.11
N SER A 272 -1.38 12.77 6.30
CA SER A 272 -1.69 11.85 7.39
C SER A 272 -2.11 12.66 8.62
N LEU A 273 -3.26 12.30 9.18
CA LEU A 273 -3.83 12.89 10.39
C LEU A 273 -4.08 11.78 11.38
N VAL A 274 -3.62 11.94 12.60
CA VAL A 274 -3.80 10.98 13.68
C VAL A 274 -4.22 11.71 14.94
N THR A 275 -5.21 11.15 15.63
CA THR A 275 -5.65 11.70 16.92
C THR A 275 -4.56 11.54 17.97
N ASP A 276 -4.49 12.46 18.95
CA ASP A 276 -3.46 12.45 20.01
C ASP A 276 -3.42 11.16 20.82
N ASN A 277 -4.55 10.46 20.92
CA ASN A 277 -4.65 9.17 21.59
C ASN A 277 -4.37 7.96 20.67
N HIS A 278 -3.95 8.20 19.43
CA HIS A 278 -3.71 7.18 18.40
C HIS A 278 -4.87 6.19 18.18
N LYS A 279 -6.11 6.57 18.53
CA LYS A 279 -7.29 5.70 18.35
C LYS A 279 -7.91 5.80 16.96
N ALA A 280 -7.67 6.90 16.26
CA ALA A 280 -8.15 7.09 14.91
C ALA A 280 -7.09 7.77 14.06
N GLY A 281 -7.07 7.43 12.79
CA GLY A 281 -6.18 8.06 11.83
C GLY A 281 -6.79 8.08 10.43
N LEU A 282 -6.35 9.03 9.64
CA LEU A 282 -6.75 9.23 8.26
C LEU A 282 -5.51 9.53 7.41
N TYR A 283 -5.28 8.73 6.38
CA TYR A 283 -4.29 8.97 5.34
C TYR A 283 -5.03 9.29 4.05
N ILE A 284 -4.67 10.40 3.42
CA ILE A 284 -5.20 10.83 2.13
C ILE A 284 -4.04 10.90 1.16
N PHE A 285 -4.25 10.45 -0.07
CA PHE A 285 -3.28 10.58 -1.13
C PHE A 285 -3.96 10.97 -2.43
N GLY A 286 -3.22 11.64 -3.30
CA GLY A 286 -3.65 12.03 -4.63
C GLY A 286 -2.48 12.08 -5.59
N GLN A 287 -2.78 11.85 -6.88
CA GLN A 287 -1.85 11.99 -7.98
C GLN A 287 -2.56 12.58 -9.18
N ASN A 288 -1.91 13.52 -9.85
CA ASN A 288 -2.25 13.96 -11.19
C ASN A 288 -1.01 13.86 -12.06
N ARG A 289 -1.06 12.99 -13.06
CA ARG A 289 0.04 12.76 -14.00
C ARG A 289 -0.45 12.99 -15.42
N GLU A 290 0.30 13.81 -16.15
CA GLU A 290 0.05 14.09 -17.55
C GLU A 290 1.36 13.94 -18.33
N ARG A 291 1.37 13.03 -19.31
CA ARG A 291 2.49 12.80 -20.21
C ARG A 291 2.08 13.14 -21.64
N SER A 292 2.91 13.89 -22.35
CA SER A 292 2.78 14.08 -23.78
C SER A 292 3.05 12.77 -24.53
N GLY A 293 2.45 12.58 -25.68
CA GLY A 293 2.88 11.51 -26.61
C GLY A 293 4.32 11.78 -27.06
N TYR A 294 5.09 10.73 -27.22
CA TYR A 294 6.48 10.81 -27.66
C TYR A 294 6.71 9.89 -28.86
N ASP A 295 7.20 10.48 -29.92
CA ASP A 295 7.63 9.85 -31.17
C ASP A 295 9.16 9.94 -31.17
N ASN A 296 9.84 8.80 -31.16
CA ASN A 296 11.29 8.72 -30.96
C ASN A 296 12.07 8.81 -32.31
N ASP A 297 11.50 8.25 -33.36
CA ASP A 297 12.17 8.12 -34.64
C ASP A 297 11.63 9.11 -35.72
N GLY A 298 10.58 9.85 -35.37
CA GLY A 298 10.04 10.92 -36.23
C GLY A 298 9.13 10.41 -37.35
N ASP A 299 8.63 9.18 -37.25
CA ASP A 299 7.74 8.57 -38.25
C ASP A 299 6.28 9.03 -38.14
N GLY A 300 5.98 9.83 -37.12
CA GLY A 300 4.64 10.34 -36.80
C GLY A 300 3.79 9.44 -35.93
N TYR A 301 4.31 8.31 -35.47
CA TYR A 301 3.68 7.40 -34.52
C TYR A 301 4.37 7.47 -33.15
N THR A 302 3.64 7.18 -32.10
CA THR A 302 4.18 7.29 -30.74
C THR A 302 4.73 5.97 -30.23
N GLU A 303 5.97 5.97 -29.69
CA GLU A 303 6.54 4.91 -28.86
C GLU A 303 6.07 5.00 -27.42
N LEU A 304 5.75 6.21 -26.94
CA LEU A 304 5.11 6.41 -25.65
C LEU A 304 3.77 7.14 -25.85
N PRO A 305 2.66 6.55 -25.40
CA PRO A 305 1.34 7.16 -25.59
C PRO A 305 1.18 8.40 -24.72
N LYS A 306 0.32 9.32 -25.16
CA LYS A 306 -0.22 10.37 -24.33
C LYS A 306 -0.98 9.74 -23.17
N LEU A 307 -0.70 10.21 -21.95
CA LEU A 307 -1.29 9.71 -20.71
C LEU A 307 -1.87 10.86 -19.89
N LYS A 308 -3.05 10.65 -19.36
CA LYS A 308 -3.60 11.44 -18.26
C LYS A 308 -4.12 10.47 -17.21
N ASN A 309 -3.55 10.53 -16.01
CA ASN A 309 -3.92 9.67 -14.88
C ASN A 309 -4.20 10.55 -13.66
N GLN A 310 -5.38 10.36 -13.09
CA GLN A 310 -5.82 11.06 -11.89
C GLN A 310 -6.27 10.02 -10.86
N THR A 311 -5.59 10.00 -9.73
CA THR A 311 -5.89 9.10 -8.63
C THR A 311 -6.12 9.90 -7.36
N VAL A 312 -7.14 9.55 -6.60
CA VAL A 312 -7.37 10.06 -5.25
C VAL A 312 -7.88 8.93 -4.38
N GLY A 313 -7.44 8.90 -3.14
CA GLY A 313 -7.90 7.90 -2.21
C GLY A 313 -7.64 8.28 -0.77
N PHE A 314 -8.22 7.48 0.11
CA PHE A 314 -7.95 7.57 1.54
C PHE A 314 -7.92 6.19 2.18
N ARG A 315 -7.24 6.12 3.30
CA ARG A 315 -7.28 5.02 4.25
C ARG A 315 -7.44 5.58 5.65
N SER A 316 -8.38 5.04 6.39
CA SER A 316 -8.62 5.45 7.78
C SER A 316 -8.73 4.24 8.68
N PHE A 317 -8.39 4.42 9.94
CA PHE A 317 -8.62 3.40 10.94
C PHE A 317 -9.28 3.99 12.19
N ILE A 318 -9.99 3.13 12.90
CA ILE A 318 -10.54 3.37 14.22
C ILE A 318 -10.23 2.15 15.09
N LYS A 319 -9.47 2.34 16.16
CA LYS A 319 -9.22 1.30 17.17
C LYS A 319 -10.42 1.28 18.11
N THR A 320 -11.24 0.25 18.00
CA THR A 320 -12.44 0.09 18.80
C THR A 320 -12.12 -0.44 20.20
N SER A 321 -10.99 -1.15 20.34
CA SER A 321 -10.41 -1.57 21.61
C SER A 321 -8.89 -1.75 21.46
N THR A 322 -8.21 -2.15 22.54
CA THR A 322 -6.79 -2.55 22.51
C THR A 322 -6.55 -3.70 21.53
N TYR A 323 -7.53 -4.56 21.33
CA TYR A 323 -7.42 -5.78 20.55
C TYR A 323 -8.23 -5.76 19.25
N SER A 324 -8.88 -4.66 18.91
CA SER A 324 -9.72 -4.58 17.71
C SER A 324 -9.58 -3.26 16.97
N LYS A 325 -9.55 -3.35 15.64
CA LYS A 325 -9.38 -2.23 14.71
C LYS A 325 -10.34 -2.37 13.52
N LEU A 326 -10.99 -1.27 13.18
CA LEU A 326 -11.70 -1.08 11.93
C LEU A 326 -10.83 -0.26 10.98
N THR A 327 -10.73 -0.67 9.74
CA THR A 327 -10.04 0.06 8.68
C THR A 327 -11.00 0.28 7.54
N PHE A 328 -11.03 1.49 7.00
CA PHE A 328 -11.80 1.86 5.81
C PHE A 328 -10.85 2.40 4.75
N GLU A 329 -11.16 2.11 3.51
CA GLU A 329 -10.37 2.62 2.39
C GLU A 329 -11.26 2.90 1.19
N TYR A 330 -10.83 3.85 0.37
CA TYR A 330 -11.44 4.17 -0.89
C TYR A 330 -10.39 4.69 -1.87
N HIS A 331 -10.50 4.26 -3.12
CA HIS A 331 -9.63 4.66 -4.22
C HIS A 331 -10.50 5.01 -5.43
N HIS A 332 -10.28 6.17 -5.98
CA HIS A 332 -10.82 6.59 -7.27
C HIS A 332 -9.67 6.79 -8.24
N LEU A 333 -9.81 6.24 -9.43
CA LEU A 333 -8.84 6.35 -10.49
C LEU A 333 -9.55 6.64 -11.80
N SER A 334 -9.05 7.62 -12.53
CA SER A 334 -9.46 7.95 -13.89
C SER A 334 -8.22 7.99 -14.77
N GLU A 335 -8.23 7.22 -15.85
CA GLU A 335 -7.14 7.17 -16.80
C GLU A 335 -7.62 7.35 -18.22
N PHE A 336 -6.85 8.11 -18.97
CA PHE A 336 -6.96 8.26 -20.41
C PHE A 336 -5.58 8.02 -21.04
N ARG A 337 -5.52 7.13 -22.01
CA ARG A 337 -4.32 6.87 -22.85
C ARG A 337 -4.70 6.98 -24.30
N ARG A 338 -3.78 7.52 -25.10
CA ARG A 338 -3.92 7.65 -26.53
C ARG A 338 -2.57 7.54 -27.22
N GLY A 339 -2.38 6.48 -28.01
CA GLY A 339 -1.21 6.26 -28.84
C GLY A 339 -1.56 6.12 -30.32
N GLY A 340 -0.54 5.96 -31.14
CA GLY A 340 -0.60 5.97 -32.59
C GLY A 340 -0.27 7.34 -33.15
N ASN A 341 -0.91 7.70 -34.24
CA ASN A 341 -0.68 9.01 -34.88
C ASN A 341 -1.87 9.98 -34.72
N LYS A 342 -1.70 11.22 -35.21
CA LYS A 342 -2.74 12.26 -35.21
C LYS A 342 -3.42 12.40 -33.84
N LEU A 343 -2.62 12.50 -32.76
CA LEU A 343 -3.08 12.50 -31.37
C LEU A 343 -4.06 13.63 -31.02
N ASN A 344 -4.11 14.67 -31.84
CA ASN A 344 -5.03 15.82 -31.72
C ASN A 344 -6.37 15.60 -32.41
N ARG A 345 -6.58 14.46 -33.09
CA ARG A 345 -7.82 14.10 -33.79
C ARG A 345 -8.53 12.95 -33.10
N PRO A 346 -9.83 12.76 -33.34
CA PRO A 346 -10.55 11.56 -32.89
C PRO A 346 -9.88 10.27 -33.41
N PRO A 347 -9.97 9.14 -32.68
CA PRO A 347 -9.31 7.89 -33.07
C PRO A 347 -9.68 7.38 -34.46
N HIS A 348 -10.89 7.58 -34.92
CA HIS A 348 -11.37 7.14 -36.22
C HIS A 348 -10.86 7.96 -37.41
N GLU A 349 -10.20 9.09 -37.15
CA GLU A 349 -9.53 9.93 -38.15
C GLU A 349 -8.02 9.68 -38.23
N ALA A 350 -7.49 8.83 -37.35
CA ALA A 350 -6.09 8.44 -37.37
C ALA A 350 -5.88 7.18 -38.21
N ASP A 351 -4.67 7.02 -38.74
CA ASP A 351 -4.31 5.81 -39.47
C ASP A 351 -4.14 4.62 -38.56
N ILE A 352 -3.47 4.85 -37.42
CA ILE A 352 -3.40 3.93 -36.28
C ILE A 352 -3.74 4.68 -35.01
N ALA A 353 -4.65 4.12 -34.23
CA ALA A 353 -5.10 4.71 -32.98
C ALA A 353 -5.43 3.65 -31.94
N GLU A 354 -4.74 3.69 -30.84
CA GLU A 354 -5.15 2.97 -29.64
C GLU A 354 -5.52 3.95 -28.55
N GLN A 355 -6.75 3.84 -28.06
CA GLN A 355 -7.26 4.70 -27.02
C GLN A 355 -7.87 3.85 -25.92
N LEU A 356 -7.47 4.12 -24.69
CA LEU A 356 -8.02 3.54 -23.49
C LEU A 356 -8.56 4.66 -22.61
N GLN A 357 -9.77 4.48 -22.12
CA GLN A 357 -10.35 5.33 -21.08
C GLN A 357 -11.10 4.47 -20.10
N HIS A 358 -10.77 4.56 -18.84
CA HIS A 358 -11.48 3.85 -17.80
C HIS A 358 -11.50 4.64 -16.48
N THR A 359 -12.49 4.31 -15.67
CA THR A 359 -12.66 4.85 -14.34
C THR A 359 -12.87 3.69 -13.38
N ILE A 360 -12.09 3.64 -12.34
CA ILE A 360 -12.15 2.61 -11.31
C ILE A 360 -12.50 3.26 -9.97
N ASN A 361 -13.49 2.68 -9.29
CA ASN A 361 -13.81 3.03 -7.91
C ASN A 361 -13.69 1.75 -7.10
N SER A 362 -12.86 1.77 -6.08
CA SER A 362 -12.74 0.65 -5.16
C SER A 362 -12.86 1.15 -3.73
N GLY A 363 -13.56 0.39 -2.91
CA GLY A 363 -13.73 0.72 -1.51
C GLY A 363 -13.75 -0.55 -0.67
N GLY A 364 -13.33 -0.44 0.57
CA GLY A 364 -13.25 -1.59 1.45
C GLY A 364 -13.38 -1.22 2.92
N ALA A 365 -13.80 -2.20 3.68
CA ALA A 365 -13.78 -2.18 5.13
C ALA A 365 -13.16 -3.46 5.65
N LYS A 366 -12.34 -3.34 6.68
CA LYS A 366 -11.69 -4.46 7.36
C LYS A 366 -11.90 -4.35 8.86
N PHE A 367 -12.27 -5.45 9.49
CA PHE A 367 -12.27 -5.59 10.94
C PHE A 367 -11.21 -6.60 11.34
N ASP A 368 -10.27 -6.19 12.17
CA ASP A 368 -9.28 -7.06 12.80
C ASP A 368 -9.56 -7.18 14.29
N TYR A 369 -9.49 -8.41 14.80
CA TYR A 369 -9.55 -8.73 16.20
C TYR A 369 -8.40 -9.67 16.57
N PHE A 370 -7.73 -9.39 17.68
CA PHE A 370 -6.68 -10.20 18.27
C PHE A 370 -7.17 -10.72 19.63
N SER A 371 -6.99 -12.00 19.91
CA SER A 371 -7.28 -12.49 21.24
C SER A 371 -6.22 -12.00 22.24
N PRO A 372 -6.59 -11.69 23.50
CA PRO A 372 -5.65 -11.23 24.52
C PRO A 372 -4.51 -12.19 24.82
N ASP A 373 -4.69 -13.49 24.53
CA ASP A 373 -3.69 -14.54 24.68
C ASP A 373 -2.77 -14.71 23.47
N GLU A 374 -2.88 -13.82 22.46
CA GLU A 374 -2.14 -13.79 21.21
C GLU A 374 -2.26 -15.06 20.33
N LYS A 375 -3.15 -15.99 20.69
CA LYS A 375 -3.27 -17.27 19.96
C LYS A 375 -4.24 -17.22 18.78
N GLN A 376 -5.14 -16.25 18.75
CA GLN A 376 -6.17 -16.15 17.71
C GLN A 376 -6.21 -14.76 17.11
N ARG A 377 -6.36 -14.73 15.80
CA ARG A 377 -6.62 -13.51 15.03
C ARG A 377 -7.81 -13.74 14.11
N LEU A 378 -8.78 -12.87 14.15
CA LEU A 378 -9.90 -12.82 13.22
C LEU A 378 -9.78 -11.57 12.35
N SER A 379 -9.83 -11.74 11.03
CA SER A 379 -9.91 -10.63 10.08
C SER A 379 -11.09 -10.84 9.15
N VAL A 380 -11.98 -9.85 9.09
CA VAL A 380 -13.15 -9.85 8.21
C VAL A 380 -13.03 -8.69 7.24
N TYR A 381 -13.24 -8.96 5.96
CA TYR A 381 -13.14 -7.98 4.87
C TYR A 381 -14.44 -7.87 4.10
N ALA A 382 -14.80 -6.64 3.73
CA ALA A 382 -15.79 -6.33 2.71
C ALA A 382 -15.14 -5.40 1.68
N CYS A 383 -15.25 -5.74 0.40
CA CYS A 383 -14.67 -4.94 -0.68
C CYS A 383 -15.68 -4.78 -1.82
N LEU A 384 -15.74 -3.59 -2.39
CA LEU A 384 -16.51 -3.26 -3.57
C LEU A 384 -15.54 -2.71 -4.63
N LEU A 385 -15.60 -3.27 -5.82
CA LEU A 385 -14.88 -2.79 -6.98
C LEU A 385 -15.88 -2.48 -8.09
N TYR A 386 -15.85 -1.26 -8.58
CA TYR A 386 -16.66 -0.82 -9.72
C TYR A 386 -15.75 -0.25 -10.81
N THR A 387 -15.83 -0.82 -12.00
CA THR A 387 -15.12 -0.35 -13.19
C THR A 387 -16.15 0.11 -14.22
N SER A 388 -15.95 1.29 -14.80
CA SER A 388 -16.74 1.74 -15.95
C SER A 388 -16.02 1.32 -17.22
N PRO A 389 -16.60 0.46 -18.06
CA PRO A 389 -16.00 0.08 -19.33
C PRO A 389 -15.98 1.26 -20.29
N SER A 390 -15.07 1.19 -21.27
CA SER A 390 -15.03 2.14 -22.38
C SER A 390 -16.39 2.20 -23.11
N PRO A 391 -16.83 3.37 -23.63
CA PRO A 391 -18.05 3.46 -24.41
C PRO A 391 -18.15 2.49 -25.60
N ARG A 392 -17.02 1.97 -26.10
CA ARG A 392 -16.98 0.96 -27.17
C ARG A 392 -17.49 -0.42 -26.74
N ASP A 393 -17.43 -0.74 -25.43
CA ASP A 393 -17.89 -2.03 -24.91
C ASP A 393 -19.41 -2.05 -24.66
N ARG A 394 -20.10 -0.98 -25.00
CA ARG A 394 -21.56 -0.87 -24.95
C ARG A 394 -22.21 -1.16 -26.29
N GLY A 395 -21.59 -2.06 -27.06
CA GLY A 395 -21.94 -2.48 -28.41
C GLY A 395 -23.36 -2.68 -28.81
#